data_a594abad48aeba86b3b3dc5c42c17830
#
_entry.id   a594abad48aeba86b3b3dc5c42c17830
#
_cell.length_a   1.000
_cell.length_b   1.000
_cell.length_c   1.000
_cell.angle_alpha   90.00
_cell.angle_beta   90.00
_cell.angle_gamma   90.00
#
_symmetry.space_group_name_H-M   'P 1'
#
loop_
_entity.id
_entity.type
_entity.pdbx_description
1 polymer ?
#
loop_
_entity_poly.entity_id
_entity_poly.type
_entity_poly.pdbx_seq_one_letter_code
_entity_poly.pdbx_strand_id
1 'polypeptide(L)'
;MKIMFYALRPFDEQAYCEPYSKQYGIDYAYTAAVPTPDNLELAKGCDAVSTNPCLITPEYLEAWAAMGVRFLPCRSIGYDHIPQQKAKELGMRISHSWYPPAGVADYAIMLMLMRNRKVGQILRRADAQDYSLSGKMGRDITRMTVGVIGTGNIGRTVLRHLSGFGCKLLAYDLYPNDEARQYAEYVDLDTLYKSCDIITLHTNATAANRHMIDANAIAKMKNGVVLINTARGTLIDPEALINGLESGKIGAAGLDVVENENGLFYFNHMGDALQNRELAMLRSFPNVIFTPHTAFYTDVNVASMVESAFKAVRAMADGEQTPLEVRL
;
A
#
# COMPACT_ATOMS: atom_id res chain seq x y z
N MET A 1 -5.09 -24.13 -19.39
CA MET A 1 -4.41 -23.76 -18.12
C MET A 1 -5.44 -23.37 -17.09
N LYS A 2 -5.12 -23.54 -15.82
CA LYS A 2 -6.01 -23.26 -14.71
C LYS A 2 -5.31 -22.50 -13.58
N ILE A 3 -5.98 -21.50 -13.03
CA ILE A 3 -5.52 -20.74 -11.86
C ILE A 3 -6.36 -21.12 -10.64
N MET A 4 -5.72 -21.38 -9.51
CA MET A 4 -6.36 -21.42 -8.20
C MET A 4 -6.23 -20.06 -7.51
N PHE A 5 -7.34 -19.41 -7.23
CA PHE A 5 -7.39 -18.17 -6.47
C PHE A 5 -7.67 -18.46 -5.00
N TYR A 6 -6.70 -18.14 -4.13
CA TYR A 6 -6.90 -18.07 -2.68
C TYR A 6 -7.23 -16.65 -2.25
N ALA A 7 -7.91 -16.51 -1.12
CA ALA A 7 -8.36 -15.22 -0.59
C ALA A 7 -9.12 -14.38 -1.65
N LEU A 8 -9.83 -15.01 -2.58
CA LEU A 8 -10.68 -14.31 -3.53
C LEU A 8 -11.89 -13.75 -2.80
N ARG A 9 -12.12 -12.47 -2.90
CA ARG A 9 -13.28 -11.83 -2.28
C ARG A 9 -14.51 -11.96 -3.18
N PRO A 10 -15.56 -12.69 -2.73
CA PRO A 10 -16.74 -12.92 -3.56
C PRO A 10 -17.55 -11.64 -3.86
N PHE A 11 -17.47 -10.65 -2.99
CA PHE A 11 -18.27 -9.43 -3.06
C PHE A 11 -17.71 -8.36 -4.03
N ASP A 12 -16.43 -8.46 -4.46
CA ASP A 12 -15.81 -7.45 -5.32
C ASP A 12 -14.89 -8.02 -6.42
N GLU A 13 -14.17 -9.15 -6.20
CA GLU A 13 -13.25 -9.73 -7.19
C GLU A 13 -13.91 -10.76 -8.10
N GLN A 14 -14.84 -11.57 -7.55
CA GLN A 14 -15.39 -12.72 -8.25
C GLN A 14 -16.09 -12.35 -9.57
N ALA A 15 -16.78 -11.20 -9.60
CA ALA A 15 -17.49 -10.74 -10.78
C ALA A 15 -16.59 -10.54 -12.01
N TYR A 16 -15.29 -10.28 -11.79
CA TYR A 16 -14.31 -10.09 -12.86
C TYR A 16 -13.67 -11.39 -13.36
N CYS A 17 -13.76 -12.48 -12.58
CA CYS A 17 -13.07 -13.74 -12.93
C CYS A 17 -13.61 -14.35 -14.22
N GLU A 18 -14.92 -14.48 -14.37
CA GLU A 18 -15.54 -15.12 -15.53
C GLU A 18 -15.28 -14.36 -16.85
N PRO A 19 -15.42 -13.02 -16.93
CA PRO A 19 -15.05 -12.27 -18.13
C PRO A 19 -13.59 -12.45 -18.51
N TYR A 20 -12.65 -12.35 -17.56
CA TYR A 20 -11.23 -12.50 -17.87
C TYR A 20 -10.81 -13.94 -18.15
N SER A 21 -11.43 -14.92 -17.50
CA SER A 21 -11.25 -16.34 -17.85
C SER A 21 -11.55 -16.59 -19.32
N LYS A 22 -12.67 -16.08 -19.83
CA LYS A 22 -13.05 -16.18 -21.25
C LYS A 22 -12.10 -15.41 -22.16
N GLN A 23 -11.76 -14.19 -21.77
CA GLN A 23 -10.88 -13.31 -22.56
C GLN A 23 -9.50 -13.91 -22.78
N TYR A 24 -8.91 -14.51 -21.74
CA TYR A 24 -7.55 -15.06 -21.77
C TYR A 24 -7.49 -16.57 -22.03
N GLY A 25 -8.65 -17.25 -22.11
CA GLY A 25 -8.73 -18.70 -22.33
C GLY A 25 -8.07 -19.50 -21.20
N ILE A 26 -8.29 -19.09 -19.95
CA ILE A 26 -7.69 -19.70 -18.75
C ILE A 26 -8.81 -20.03 -17.77
N ASP A 27 -8.92 -21.31 -17.40
CA ASP A 27 -9.86 -21.77 -16.39
C ASP A 27 -9.46 -21.30 -14.99
N TYR A 28 -10.41 -21.25 -14.08
CA TYR A 28 -10.13 -20.89 -12.70
C TYR A 28 -10.94 -21.72 -11.69
N ALA A 29 -10.38 -21.81 -10.50
CA ALA A 29 -11.08 -22.20 -9.29
C ALA A 29 -10.77 -21.17 -8.19
N TYR A 30 -11.59 -21.06 -7.17
CA TYR A 30 -11.34 -20.11 -6.11
C TYR A 30 -11.83 -20.59 -4.74
N THR A 31 -11.23 -19.98 -3.71
CA THR A 31 -11.72 -20.00 -2.33
C THR A 31 -11.59 -18.61 -1.71
N ALA A 32 -12.53 -18.24 -0.84
CA ALA A 32 -12.42 -17.03 -0.04
C ALA A 32 -11.40 -17.17 1.11
N ALA A 33 -11.02 -18.41 1.46
CA ALA A 33 -10.03 -18.67 2.50
C ALA A 33 -8.61 -18.33 2.04
N VAL A 34 -7.79 -17.81 2.95
CA VAL A 34 -6.34 -17.73 2.75
C VAL A 34 -5.73 -19.13 2.67
N PRO A 35 -4.55 -19.32 2.07
CA PRO A 35 -3.88 -20.61 2.07
C PRO A 35 -3.49 -21.01 3.51
N THR A 36 -3.78 -22.26 3.84
CA THR A 36 -3.42 -22.91 5.10
C THR A 36 -2.99 -24.35 4.79
N PRO A 37 -2.26 -25.05 5.67
CA PRO A 37 -1.87 -26.44 5.43
C PRO A 37 -3.05 -27.33 5.04
N ASP A 38 -4.25 -27.07 5.56
CA ASP A 38 -5.45 -27.91 5.35
C ASP A 38 -6.11 -27.69 3.98
N ASN A 39 -5.75 -26.65 3.25
CA ASN A 39 -6.41 -26.31 1.97
C ASN A 39 -5.45 -26.16 0.79
N LEU A 40 -4.15 -26.43 0.94
CA LEU A 40 -3.18 -26.33 -0.16
C LEU A 40 -3.54 -27.23 -1.34
N GLU A 41 -4.16 -28.38 -1.08
CA GLU A 41 -4.58 -29.35 -2.11
C GLU A 41 -5.64 -28.82 -3.08
N LEU A 42 -6.31 -27.70 -2.78
CA LEU A 42 -7.21 -27.04 -3.73
C LEU A 42 -6.49 -26.59 -5.01
N ALA A 43 -5.16 -26.42 -4.95
CA ALA A 43 -4.34 -26.10 -6.12
C ALA A 43 -4.01 -27.31 -7.01
N LYS A 44 -4.42 -28.53 -6.64
CA LYS A 44 -4.14 -29.74 -7.43
C LYS A 44 -4.76 -29.65 -8.82
N GLY A 45 -3.93 -29.89 -9.83
CA GLY A 45 -4.33 -29.76 -11.24
C GLY A 45 -4.41 -28.32 -11.74
N CYS A 46 -3.89 -27.35 -10.99
CA CYS A 46 -3.74 -25.98 -11.44
C CYS A 46 -2.28 -25.69 -11.86
N ASP A 47 -2.11 -24.85 -12.87
CA ASP A 47 -0.80 -24.38 -13.35
C ASP A 47 -0.31 -23.18 -12.56
N ALA A 48 -1.22 -22.42 -11.96
CA ALA A 48 -0.95 -21.20 -11.22
C ALA A 48 -1.72 -21.12 -9.91
N VAL A 49 -1.13 -20.45 -8.93
CA VAL A 49 -1.78 -20.03 -7.68
C VAL A 49 -1.72 -18.53 -7.56
N SER A 50 -2.86 -17.88 -7.36
CA SER A 50 -2.97 -16.44 -7.16
C SER A 50 -3.46 -16.13 -5.75
N THR A 51 -2.77 -15.19 -5.08
CA THR A 51 -3.12 -14.74 -3.73
C THR A 51 -3.22 -13.21 -3.66
N ASN A 52 -4.00 -12.71 -2.72
CA ASN A 52 -3.82 -11.37 -2.15
C ASN A 52 -2.68 -11.42 -1.11
N PRO A 53 -2.18 -10.27 -0.61
CA PRO A 53 -1.22 -10.26 0.48
C PRO A 53 -1.73 -11.04 1.69
N CYS A 54 -1.05 -12.15 1.99
CA CYS A 54 -1.33 -13.04 3.12
C CYS A 54 -0.04 -13.79 3.46
N LEU A 55 -0.04 -14.53 4.53
CA LEU A 55 1.11 -15.36 4.89
C LEU A 55 1.30 -16.47 3.85
N ILE A 56 2.45 -16.46 3.18
CA ILE A 56 2.93 -17.53 2.30
C ILE A 56 4.27 -18.01 2.89
N THR A 57 4.35 -19.30 3.23
CA THR A 57 5.59 -19.88 3.75
C THR A 57 6.36 -20.64 2.66
N PRO A 58 7.67 -20.88 2.85
CA PRO A 58 8.45 -21.72 1.93
C PRO A 58 7.81 -23.09 1.69
N GLU A 59 7.23 -23.70 2.73
CA GLU A 59 6.60 -25.03 2.68
C GLU A 59 5.34 -25.01 1.79
N TYR A 60 4.59 -23.89 1.74
CA TYR A 60 3.45 -23.75 0.84
C TYR A 60 3.90 -23.76 -0.63
N LEU A 61 5.01 -23.07 -0.93
CA LEU A 61 5.58 -23.08 -2.27
C LEU A 61 6.06 -24.48 -2.68
N GLU A 62 6.72 -25.22 -1.78
CA GLU A 62 7.14 -26.61 -2.00
C GLU A 62 5.94 -27.53 -2.30
N ALA A 63 4.87 -27.42 -1.50
CA ALA A 63 3.66 -28.19 -1.72
C ALA A 63 3.02 -27.88 -3.08
N TRP A 64 2.87 -26.62 -3.44
CA TRP A 64 2.32 -26.21 -4.74
C TRP A 64 3.21 -26.63 -5.90
N ALA A 65 4.53 -26.50 -5.78
CA ALA A 65 5.48 -26.95 -6.81
C ALA A 65 5.37 -28.47 -7.03
N ALA A 66 5.23 -29.27 -5.95
CA ALA A 66 5.03 -30.72 -6.03
C ALA A 66 3.68 -31.11 -6.72
N MET A 67 2.67 -30.25 -6.67
CA MET A 67 1.40 -30.41 -7.37
C MET A 67 1.45 -29.96 -8.84
N GLY A 68 2.60 -29.39 -9.31
CA GLY A 68 2.78 -28.93 -10.68
C GLY A 68 2.51 -27.45 -10.91
N VAL A 69 2.28 -26.66 -9.85
CA VAL A 69 2.13 -25.20 -9.94
C VAL A 69 3.48 -24.58 -10.33
N ARG A 70 3.47 -23.71 -11.34
CA ARG A 70 4.65 -23.04 -11.88
C ARG A 70 4.58 -21.52 -11.84
N PHE A 71 3.38 -20.95 -11.70
CA PHE A 71 3.15 -19.51 -11.77
C PHE A 71 2.48 -18.99 -10.50
N LEU A 72 2.96 -17.85 -10.00
CA LEU A 72 2.45 -17.19 -8.81
C LEU A 72 2.06 -15.74 -9.14
N PRO A 73 0.93 -15.52 -9.85
CA PRO A 73 0.42 -14.17 -10.11
C PRO A 73 -0.22 -13.60 -8.85
N CYS A 74 0.46 -12.63 -8.22
CA CYS A 74 -0.05 -12.01 -7.02
C CYS A 74 -1.01 -10.84 -7.37
N ARG A 75 -2.14 -10.74 -6.65
CA ARG A 75 -3.14 -9.69 -6.83
C ARG A 75 -2.82 -8.46 -5.97
N SER A 76 -1.57 -8.00 -6.06
CA SER A 76 -1.07 -6.78 -5.41
C SER A 76 0.12 -6.22 -6.17
N ILE A 77 0.39 -4.92 -6.04
CA ILE A 77 1.63 -4.32 -6.57
C ILE A 77 2.84 -4.80 -5.76
N GLY A 78 2.73 -4.82 -4.42
CA GLY A 78 3.77 -5.38 -3.58
C GLY A 78 3.70 -6.91 -3.53
N TYR A 79 4.86 -7.55 -3.54
CA TYR A 79 5.02 -9.01 -3.52
C TYR A 79 5.99 -9.48 -2.43
N ASP A 80 6.22 -8.63 -1.46
CA ASP A 80 7.09 -8.85 -0.29
C ASP A 80 6.59 -9.98 0.64
N HIS A 81 5.33 -10.37 0.52
CA HIS A 81 4.73 -11.51 1.24
C HIS A 81 5.08 -12.88 0.62
N ILE A 82 5.66 -12.93 -0.58
CA ILE A 82 6.05 -14.18 -1.25
C ILE A 82 7.53 -14.48 -0.96
N PRO A 83 7.91 -15.69 -0.49
CA PRO A 83 9.29 -16.11 -0.31
C PRO A 83 10.03 -16.22 -1.67
N GLN A 84 10.53 -15.10 -2.19
CA GLN A 84 11.07 -14.98 -3.54
C GLN A 84 12.26 -15.92 -3.80
N GLN A 85 13.18 -16.06 -2.83
CA GLN A 85 14.33 -16.95 -2.95
C GLN A 85 13.87 -18.42 -3.08
N LYS A 86 12.88 -18.85 -2.30
CA LYS A 86 12.32 -20.20 -2.41
C LYS A 86 11.61 -20.42 -3.75
N ALA A 87 10.84 -19.45 -4.22
CA ALA A 87 10.20 -19.54 -5.54
C ALA A 87 11.24 -19.72 -6.66
N LYS A 88 12.34 -18.97 -6.60
CA LYS A 88 13.47 -19.13 -7.53
C LYS A 88 14.08 -20.53 -7.49
N GLU A 89 14.35 -21.08 -6.31
CA GLU A 89 14.90 -22.43 -6.12
C GLU A 89 13.97 -23.51 -6.70
N LEU A 90 12.66 -23.31 -6.63
CA LEU A 90 11.64 -24.20 -7.17
C LEU A 90 11.33 -23.95 -8.67
N GLY A 91 11.98 -22.99 -9.31
CA GLY A 91 11.73 -22.61 -10.70
C GLY A 91 10.34 -22.01 -10.95
N MET A 92 9.71 -21.47 -9.91
CA MET A 92 8.40 -20.81 -10.02
C MET A 92 8.58 -19.36 -10.48
N ARG A 93 7.71 -18.91 -11.39
CA ARG A 93 7.71 -17.52 -11.87
C ARG A 93 6.66 -16.72 -11.09
N ILE A 94 7.06 -15.55 -10.61
CA ILE A 94 6.20 -14.64 -9.86
C ILE A 94 5.83 -13.46 -10.75
N SER A 95 4.58 -13.01 -10.69
CA SER A 95 4.18 -11.70 -11.22
C SER A 95 3.43 -10.89 -10.18
N HIS A 96 3.56 -9.58 -10.25
CA HIS A 96 2.75 -8.64 -9.48
C HIS A 96 1.61 -8.07 -10.32
N SER A 97 0.63 -7.44 -9.69
CA SER A 97 -0.43 -6.72 -10.40
C SER A 97 0.02 -5.34 -10.84
N TRP A 98 -0.67 -4.83 -11.83
CA TRP A 98 -0.66 -3.43 -12.20
C TRP A 98 -2.07 -2.86 -12.13
N TYR A 99 -2.19 -1.64 -11.68
CA TYR A 99 -3.41 -0.83 -11.75
C TYR A 99 -3.08 0.65 -11.88
N PRO A 100 -4.03 1.47 -12.39
CA PRO A 100 -3.83 2.90 -12.51
C PRO A 100 -3.47 3.53 -11.14
N PRO A 101 -2.41 4.35 -11.08
CA PRO A 101 -1.93 4.88 -9.80
C PRO A 101 -2.82 6.00 -9.21
N ALA A 102 -3.79 6.50 -9.98
CA ALA A 102 -4.63 7.65 -9.60
C ALA A 102 -5.40 7.40 -8.31
N GLY A 103 -6.00 6.22 -8.13
CA GLY A 103 -6.78 5.93 -6.93
C GLY A 103 -5.96 6.05 -5.64
N VAL A 104 -4.74 5.50 -5.63
CA VAL A 104 -3.83 5.61 -4.46
C VAL A 104 -3.32 7.05 -4.29
N ALA A 105 -3.02 7.74 -5.39
CA ALA A 105 -2.57 9.13 -5.34
C ALA A 105 -3.65 10.05 -4.77
N ASP A 106 -4.89 9.90 -5.21
CA ASP A 106 -6.04 10.67 -4.71
C ASP A 106 -6.31 10.39 -3.24
N TYR A 107 -6.15 9.12 -2.83
CA TYR A 107 -6.30 8.73 -1.42
C TYR A 107 -5.24 9.38 -0.52
N ALA A 108 -3.97 9.40 -0.96
CA ALA A 108 -2.92 10.09 -0.23
C ALA A 108 -3.21 11.59 -0.09
N ILE A 109 -3.67 12.25 -1.17
CA ILE A 109 -4.06 13.66 -1.15
C ILE A 109 -5.28 13.89 -0.26
N MET A 110 -6.27 13.01 -0.30
CA MET A 110 -7.41 13.04 0.63
C MET A 110 -6.93 13.03 2.09
N LEU A 111 -6.03 12.11 2.46
CA LEU A 111 -5.46 12.05 3.81
C LEU A 111 -4.73 13.36 4.17
N MET A 112 -3.95 13.96 3.25
CA MET A 112 -3.30 15.26 3.46
C MET A 112 -4.34 16.35 3.78
N LEU A 113 -5.38 16.46 2.95
CA LEU A 113 -6.43 17.46 3.12
C LEU A 113 -7.21 17.25 4.41
N MET A 114 -7.59 16.02 4.71
CA MET A 114 -8.28 15.66 5.95
C MET A 114 -7.45 16.03 7.19
N ARG A 115 -6.14 15.80 7.16
CA ARG A 115 -5.24 16.15 8.27
C ARG A 115 -5.07 17.65 8.40
N ASN A 116 -4.79 18.35 7.29
CA ASN A 116 -4.63 19.80 7.28
C ASN A 116 -5.87 20.55 7.77
N ARG A 117 -7.05 20.04 7.44
CA ARG A 117 -8.34 20.64 7.81
C ARG A 117 -8.96 20.05 9.06
N LYS A 118 -8.24 19.15 9.77
CA LYS A 118 -8.70 18.48 11.01
C LYS A 118 -10.06 17.78 10.90
N VAL A 119 -10.38 17.25 9.69
CA VAL A 119 -11.72 16.73 9.37
C VAL A 119 -12.15 15.63 10.35
N GLY A 120 -11.28 14.67 10.70
CA GLY A 120 -11.62 13.61 11.63
C GLY A 120 -12.01 14.13 13.04
N GLN A 121 -11.39 15.20 13.50
CA GLN A 121 -11.77 15.84 14.78
C GLN A 121 -13.09 16.62 14.66
N ILE A 122 -13.27 17.33 13.54
CA ILE A 122 -14.47 18.10 13.27
C ILE A 122 -15.69 17.18 13.23
N LEU A 123 -15.61 16.06 12.53
CA LEU A 123 -16.72 15.10 12.43
C LEU A 123 -17.10 14.52 13.79
N ARG A 124 -16.12 14.00 14.57
CA ARG A 124 -16.38 13.47 15.92
C ARG A 124 -17.02 14.50 16.86
N ARG A 125 -16.60 15.77 16.76
CA ARG A 125 -17.20 16.85 17.56
C ARG A 125 -18.59 17.22 17.06
N ALA A 126 -18.82 17.17 15.75
CA ALA A 126 -20.15 17.39 15.16
C ALA A 126 -21.14 16.31 15.58
N ASP A 127 -20.73 15.03 15.65
CA ASP A 127 -21.53 13.93 16.15
C ASP A 127 -21.96 14.15 17.63
N ALA A 128 -21.10 14.84 18.41
CA ALA A 128 -21.39 15.25 19.77
C ALA A 128 -22.07 16.65 19.85
N GLN A 129 -22.59 17.19 18.75
CA GLN A 129 -23.26 18.49 18.63
C GLN A 129 -22.37 19.69 19.01
N ASP A 130 -21.06 19.56 19.00
CA ASP A 130 -20.15 20.69 19.15
C ASP A 130 -19.88 21.36 17.80
N TYR A 131 -20.65 22.37 17.50
CA TYR A 131 -20.53 23.17 16.26
C TYR A 131 -19.64 24.40 16.41
N SER A 132 -18.96 24.59 17.55
CA SER A 132 -18.06 25.72 17.78
C SER A 132 -16.82 25.67 16.87
N LEU A 133 -16.20 26.82 16.62
CA LEU A 133 -14.97 26.92 15.81
C LEU A 133 -13.68 26.69 16.63
N SER A 134 -13.74 26.76 17.94
CA SER A 134 -12.57 26.67 18.82
C SER A 134 -11.79 25.36 18.60
N GLY A 135 -10.50 25.45 18.33
CA GLY A 135 -9.60 24.30 18.08
C GLY A 135 -9.73 23.65 16.71
N LYS A 136 -10.70 24.06 15.85
CA LYS A 136 -10.97 23.45 14.54
C LYS A 136 -10.24 24.13 13.37
N MET A 137 -9.49 25.23 13.62
CA MET A 137 -8.76 25.92 12.56
C MET A 137 -7.73 25.00 11.89
N GLY A 138 -7.87 24.85 10.58
CA GLY A 138 -6.94 24.12 9.72
C GLY A 138 -5.90 25.05 9.07
N ARG A 139 -5.06 24.47 8.20
CA ARG A 139 -4.05 25.16 7.41
C ARG A 139 -4.37 25.06 5.92
N ASP A 140 -3.96 26.10 5.17
CA ASP A 140 -4.15 26.16 3.73
C ASP A 140 -3.01 25.46 3.02
N ILE A 141 -3.33 24.45 2.18
CA ILE A 141 -2.31 23.65 1.48
C ILE A 141 -1.51 24.50 0.49
N THR A 142 -2.12 25.52 -0.12
CA THR A 142 -1.44 26.45 -1.06
C THR A 142 -0.23 27.15 -0.46
N ARG A 143 -0.20 27.28 0.85
CA ARG A 143 0.89 27.95 1.61
C ARG A 143 1.91 26.97 2.18
N MET A 144 1.79 25.68 1.82
CA MET A 144 2.64 24.62 2.36
C MET A 144 3.66 24.14 1.33
N THR A 145 4.73 23.55 1.86
CA THR A 145 5.67 22.74 1.09
C THR A 145 5.35 21.27 1.34
N VAL A 146 5.09 20.52 0.27
CA VAL A 146 4.84 19.09 0.31
C VAL A 146 6.05 18.35 -0.25
N GLY A 147 6.60 17.42 0.52
CA GLY A 147 7.69 16.54 0.14
C GLY A 147 7.18 15.16 -0.24
N VAL A 148 7.53 14.69 -1.42
CA VAL A 148 7.18 13.36 -1.92
C VAL A 148 8.44 12.49 -1.94
N ILE A 149 8.44 11.43 -1.13
CA ILE A 149 9.52 10.44 -1.07
C ILE A 149 9.12 9.22 -1.89
N GLY A 150 9.85 8.97 -2.97
CA GLY A 150 9.52 7.98 -4.00
C GLY A 150 8.71 8.60 -5.14
N THR A 151 9.28 8.62 -6.35
CA THR A 151 8.69 9.21 -7.56
C THR A 151 8.38 8.17 -8.64
N GLY A 152 8.10 6.93 -8.21
CA GLY A 152 7.54 5.88 -9.08
C GLY A 152 6.15 6.26 -9.61
N ASN A 153 5.40 5.29 -10.13
CA ASN A 153 4.08 5.55 -10.74
C ASN A 153 3.13 6.32 -9.82
N ILE A 154 3.04 5.95 -8.54
CA ILE A 154 2.15 6.60 -7.58
C ILE A 154 2.69 7.98 -7.19
N GLY A 155 3.95 8.10 -6.79
CA GLY A 155 4.50 9.37 -6.30
C GLY A 155 4.50 10.48 -7.36
N ARG A 156 4.83 10.18 -8.62
CA ARG A 156 4.72 11.18 -9.70
C ARG A 156 3.27 11.55 -10.03
N THR A 157 2.32 10.60 -9.87
CA THR A 157 0.89 10.93 -9.99
C THR A 157 0.43 11.84 -8.86
N VAL A 158 0.90 11.60 -7.62
CA VAL A 158 0.67 12.52 -6.49
C VAL A 158 1.21 13.92 -6.81
N LEU A 159 2.45 14.02 -7.32
CA LEU A 159 3.03 15.31 -7.71
C LEU A 159 2.19 16.02 -8.78
N ARG A 160 1.79 15.29 -9.83
CA ARG A 160 0.94 15.81 -10.90
C ARG A 160 -0.41 16.33 -10.36
N HIS A 161 -1.09 15.56 -9.50
CA HIS A 161 -2.38 15.97 -8.94
C HIS A 161 -2.22 17.15 -7.97
N LEU A 162 -1.17 17.14 -7.14
CA LEU A 162 -0.89 18.24 -6.20
C LEU A 162 -0.49 19.54 -6.91
N SER A 163 0.05 19.51 -8.11
CA SER A 163 0.39 20.72 -8.86
C SER A 163 -0.81 21.64 -9.07
N GLY A 164 -2.02 21.09 -9.17
CA GLY A 164 -3.27 21.84 -9.26
C GLY A 164 -3.66 22.58 -7.95
N PHE A 165 -3.07 22.25 -6.80
CA PHE A 165 -3.34 22.91 -5.53
C PHE A 165 -2.47 24.15 -5.29
N GLY A 166 -1.45 24.39 -6.10
CA GLY A 166 -0.58 25.57 -6.01
C GLY A 166 0.37 25.57 -4.81
N CYS A 167 0.59 24.46 -4.13
CA CYS A 167 1.58 24.30 -3.08
C CYS A 167 2.98 24.10 -3.66
N LYS A 168 4.04 24.41 -2.87
CA LYS A 168 5.42 24.09 -3.26
C LYS A 168 5.64 22.59 -3.16
N LEU A 169 6.21 21.96 -4.21
CA LEU A 169 6.47 20.53 -4.28
C LEU A 169 7.97 20.26 -4.31
N LEU A 170 8.43 19.42 -3.38
CA LEU A 170 9.77 18.87 -3.33
C LEU A 170 9.68 17.34 -3.52
N ALA A 171 10.70 16.76 -4.13
CA ALA A 171 10.76 15.31 -4.37
C ALA A 171 12.12 14.74 -3.97
N TYR A 172 12.11 13.49 -3.54
CA TYR A 172 13.29 12.68 -3.35
C TYR A 172 13.06 11.29 -3.92
N ASP A 173 14.02 10.81 -4.68
CA ASP A 173 14.10 9.42 -5.14
C ASP A 173 15.56 9.05 -5.36
N LEU A 174 15.91 7.76 -5.21
CA LEU A 174 17.23 7.24 -5.60
C LEU A 174 17.42 7.33 -7.12
N TYR A 175 16.33 7.27 -7.88
CA TYR A 175 16.30 7.29 -9.35
C TYR A 175 15.37 8.40 -9.85
N PRO A 176 15.83 9.67 -9.82
CA PRO A 176 15.02 10.80 -10.29
C PRO A 176 14.58 10.61 -11.75
N ASN A 177 13.35 11.05 -12.07
CA ASN A 177 12.83 10.98 -13.42
C ASN A 177 12.33 12.35 -13.93
N ASP A 178 12.32 12.52 -15.26
CA ASP A 178 12.03 13.81 -15.88
C ASP A 178 10.55 14.17 -15.82
N GLU A 179 9.65 13.19 -15.75
CA GLU A 179 8.21 13.47 -15.60
C GLU A 179 7.95 14.15 -14.24
N ALA A 180 8.54 13.65 -13.16
CA ALA A 180 8.37 14.25 -11.83
C ALA A 180 9.02 15.63 -11.73
N ARG A 181 10.13 15.90 -12.48
CA ARG A 181 10.78 17.22 -12.55
C ARG A 181 9.87 18.32 -13.11
N GLN A 182 8.85 17.97 -13.88
CA GLN A 182 7.89 18.95 -14.38
C GLN A 182 7.01 19.56 -13.27
N TYR A 183 6.91 18.87 -12.13
CA TYR A 183 6.01 19.24 -11.03
C TYR A 183 6.76 19.61 -9.74
N ALA A 184 7.95 19.06 -9.50
CA ALA A 184 8.67 19.20 -8.26
C ALA A 184 10.17 19.39 -8.43
N GLU A 185 10.77 20.10 -7.50
CA GLU A 185 12.22 20.21 -7.35
C GLU A 185 12.77 18.99 -6.60
N TYR A 186 13.74 18.27 -7.19
CA TYR A 186 14.45 17.20 -6.49
C TYR A 186 15.48 17.77 -5.53
N VAL A 187 15.43 17.28 -4.30
CA VAL A 187 16.34 17.65 -3.22
C VAL A 187 16.84 16.40 -2.49
N ASP A 188 17.88 16.51 -1.68
CA ASP A 188 18.29 15.46 -0.75
C ASP A 188 17.27 15.30 0.41
N LEU A 189 17.32 14.14 1.10
CA LEU A 189 16.40 13.82 2.19
C LEU A 189 16.46 14.85 3.34
N ASP A 190 17.65 15.31 3.69
CA ASP A 190 17.84 16.27 4.78
C ASP A 190 17.18 17.62 4.46
N THR A 191 17.33 18.10 3.24
CA THR A 191 16.65 19.29 2.73
C THR A 191 15.14 19.10 2.72
N LEU A 192 14.65 17.93 2.27
CA LEU A 192 13.22 17.61 2.27
C LEU A 192 12.66 17.62 3.70
N TYR A 193 13.30 16.93 4.65
CA TYR A 193 12.86 16.91 6.04
C TYR A 193 12.79 18.32 6.65
N LYS A 194 13.80 19.13 6.46
CA LYS A 194 13.87 20.50 7.03
C LYS A 194 12.86 21.46 6.40
N SER A 195 12.47 21.23 5.14
CA SER A 195 11.71 22.21 4.35
C SER A 195 10.22 21.93 4.27
N CYS A 196 9.79 20.67 4.45
CA CYS A 196 8.41 20.30 4.19
C CYS A 196 7.49 20.45 5.39
N ASP A 197 6.27 20.89 5.13
CA ASP A 197 5.16 20.94 6.09
C ASP A 197 4.37 19.63 6.08
N ILE A 198 4.37 18.95 4.94
CA ILE A 198 3.78 17.62 4.73
C ILE A 198 4.82 16.74 4.05
N ILE A 199 4.99 15.51 4.52
CA ILE A 199 5.84 14.49 3.89
C ILE A 199 4.98 13.27 3.61
N THR A 200 5.05 12.76 2.37
CA THR A 200 4.29 11.58 1.94
C THR A 200 5.21 10.53 1.32
N LEU A 201 4.95 9.27 1.67
CA LEU A 201 5.80 8.15 1.29
C LEU A 201 5.15 7.34 0.16
N HIS A 202 5.91 7.12 -0.92
CA HIS A 202 5.49 6.37 -2.12
C HIS A 202 6.64 5.50 -2.67
N THR A 203 7.51 5.02 -1.80
CA THR A 203 8.62 4.13 -2.14
C THR A 203 8.33 2.69 -1.71
N ASN A 204 8.94 1.72 -2.39
CA ASN A 204 8.89 0.34 -1.98
C ASN A 204 9.64 0.14 -0.66
N ALA A 205 9.19 -0.83 0.15
CA ALA A 205 9.94 -1.26 1.33
C ALA A 205 11.05 -2.24 0.92
N THR A 206 12.25 -2.00 1.42
CA THR A 206 13.44 -2.84 1.26
C THR A 206 14.17 -2.92 2.60
N ALA A 207 15.12 -3.85 2.73
CA ALA A 207 15.96 -3.90 3.93
C ALA A 207 16.76 -2.59 4.13
N ALA A 208 17.12 -1.90 3.06
CA ALA A 208 17.93 -0.68 3.10
C ALA A 208 17.15 0.57 3.58
N ASN A 209 15.83 0.60 3.39
CA ASN A 209 15.00 1.75 3.78
C ASN A 209 13.99 1.42 4.88
N ARG A 210 14.12 0.26 5.53
CA ARG A 210 13.33 -0.07 6.71
C ARG A 210 13.56 1.00 7.78
N HIS A 211 12.46 1.53 8.34
CA HIS A 211 12.48 2.61 9.33
C HIS A 211 13.25 3.86 8.86
N MET A 212 13.19 4.18 7.54
CA MET A 212 13.81 5.40 7.03
C MET A 212 13.25 6.67 7.69
N ILE A 213 12.04 6.62 8.23
CA ILE A 213 11.47 7.65 9.11
C ILE A 213 11.63 7.17 10.55
N ASP A 214 12.82 7.31 11.06
CA ASP A 214 13.23 7.03 12.43
C ASP A 214 13.24 8.31 13.31
N ALA A 215 13.66 8.20 14.55
CA ALA A 215 13.77 9.35 15.48
C ALA A 215 14.72 10.44 14.95
N ASN A 216 15.81 10.06 14.26
CA ASN A 216 16.76 11.02 13.70
C ASN A 216 16.16 11.79 12.51
N ALA A 217 15.45 11.10 11.63
CA ALA A 217 14.72 11.71 10.53
C ALA A 217 13.65 12.68 11.06
N ILE A 218 12.85 12.24 12.04
CA ILE A 218 11.82 13.06 12.68
C ILE A 218 12.43 14.30 13.36
N ALA A 219 13.55 14.16 14.05
CA ALA A 219 14.23 15.29 14.68
C ALA A 219 14.60 16.39 13.69
N LYS A 220 14.95 16.05 12.44
CA LYS A 220 15.30 17.01 11.37
C LYS A 220 14.08 17.71 10.76
N MET A 221 12.87 17.16 10.90
CA MET A 221 11.65 17.70 10.30
C MET A 221 11.23 19.02 10.98
N LYS A 222 10.33 19.75 10.32
CA LYS A 222 9.67 20.90 10.93
C LYS A 222 8.83 20.49 12.14
N ASN A 223 8.73 21.34 13.14
CA ASN A 223 7.77 21.15 14.22
C ASN A 223 6.33 21.23 13.67
N GLY A 224 5.50 20.26 14.04
CA GLY A 224 4.13 20.18 13.54
C GLY A 224 3.99 19.65 12.11
N VAL A 225 5.01 18.93 11.58
CA VAL A 225 4.96 18.25 10.28
C VAL A 225 3.80 17.26 10.21
N VAL A 226 3.24 17.10 9.03
CA VAL A 226 2.23 16.08 8.74
C VAL A 226 2.89 14.92 7.98
N LEU A 227 2.76 13.70 8.48
CA LEU A 227 3.24 12.49 7.81
C LEU A 227 2.09 11.74 7.16
N ILE A 228 2.25 11.34 5.89
CA ILE A 228 1.30 10.52 5.16
C ILE A 228 2.00 9.26 4.68
N ASN A 229 1.41 8.10 4.97
CA ASN A 229 1.93 6.82 4.50
C ASN A 229 0.82 5.95 3.90
N THR A 230 0.85 5.81 2.60
CA THR A 230 0.01 4.88 1.80
C THR A 230 0.89 3.87 1.05
N ALA A 231 2.14 3.69 1.49
CA ALA A 231 3.11 2.80 0.85
C ALA A 231 3.29 1.49 1.63
N ARG A 232 4.15 1.48 2.67
CA ARG A 232 4.39 0.32 3.55
C ARG A 232 4.61 0.77 4.99
N GLY A 233 4.05 0.04 5.94
CA GLY A 233 4.18 0.33 7.37
C GLY A 233 5.62 0.35 7.86
N THR A 234 6.44 -0.58 7.37
CA THR A 234 7.86 -0.73 7.73
C THR A 234 8.76 0.44 7.33
N LEU A 235 8.28 1.42 6.59
CA LEU A 235 9.05 2.65 6.27
C LEU A 235 9.14 3.62 7.44
N ILE A 236 8.23 3.53 8.40
CA ILE A 236 8.20 4.38 9.59
C ILE A 236 8.46 3.52 10.81
N ASP A 237 9.37 3.94 11.67
CA ASP A 237 9.54 3.36 13.00
C ASP A 237 8.31 3.74 13.85
N PRO A 238 7.50 2.76 14.30
CA PRO A 238 6.25 3.06 15.00
C PRO A 238 6.48 3.74 16.35
N GLU A 239 7.55 3.41 17.08
CA GLU A 239 7.87 4.04 18.36
C GLU A 239 8.34 5.48 18.16
N ALA A 240 9.19 5.74 17.16
CA ALA A 240 9.60 7.09 16.82
C ALA A 240 8.41 7.97 16.37
N LEU A 241 7.46 7.40 15.65
CA LEU A 241 6.23 8.08 15.27
C LEU A 241 5.38 8.45 16.48
N ILE A 242 5.17 7.51 17.41
CA ILE A 242 4.40 7.73 18.65
C ILE A 242 5.05 8.83 19.47
N ASN A 243 6.35 8.75 19.75
CA ASN A 243 7.11 9.77 20.49
C ASN A 243 7.05 11.15 19.79
N GLY A 244 7.08 11.16 18.45
CA GLY A 244 6.95 12.39 17.65
C GLY A 244 5.56 13.02 17.77
N LEU A 245 4.50 12.21 17.84
CA LEU A 245 3.12 12.67 18.05
C LEU A 245 2.90 13.19 19.47
N GLU A 246 3.42 12.50 20.49
CA GLU A 246 3.33 12.89 21.89
C GLU A 246 4.04 14.22 22.17
N SER A 247 5.24 14.40 21.62
CA SER A 247 6.00 15.64 21.77
C SER A 247 5.46 16.80 20.92
N GLY A 248 4.54 16.55 19.98
CA GLY A 248 4.06 17.54 19.02
C GLY A 248 5.05 17.86 17.90
N LYS A 249 6.19 17.16 17.82
CA LYS A 249 7.13 17.27 16.69
C LYS A 249 6.44 16.86 15.39
N ILE A 250 5.66 15.77 15.42
CA ILE A 250 4.71 15.40 14.38
C ILE A 250 3.34 15.98 14.77
N GLY A 251 2.86 16.92 13.98
CA GLY A 251 1.59 17.60 14.23
C GLY A 251 0.38 16.73 13.88
N ALA A 252 0.52 15.83 12.91
CA ALA A 252 -0.53 14.90 12.51
C ALA A 252 0.03 13.76 11.64
N ALA A 253 -0.71 12.63 11.59
CA ALA A 253 -0.41 11.55 10.67
C ALA A 253 -1.67 11.04 9.95
N GLY A 254 -1.51 10.70 8.66
CA GLY A 254 -2.48 9.95 7.86
C GLY A 254 -1.85 8.64 7.42
N LEU A 255 -2.32 7.54 7.98
CA LEU A 255 -1.71 6.22 7.83
C LEU A 255 -2.72 5.26 7.23
N ASP A 256 -2.45 4.75 6.04
CA ASP A 256 -3.21 3.65 5.44
C ASP A 256 -2.56 2.29 5.71
N VAL A 257 -1.31 2.31 6.13
CA VAL A 257 -0.48 1.13 6.41
C VAL A 257 0.23 1.28 7.76
N VAL A 258 0.45 0.16 8.45
CA VAL A 258 1.24 0.08 9.68
C VAL A 258 2.14 -1.14 9.67
N GLU A 259 3.18 -1.15 10.47
CA GLU A 259 4.00 -2.34 10.64
C GLU A 259 3.19 -3.45 11.34
N ASN A 260 3.43 -4.70 10.98
CA ASN A 260 2.72 -5.87 11.51
C ASN A 260 1.19 -5.88 11.25
N GLU A 261 0.76 -5.39 10.10
CA GLU A 261 -0.65 -5.36 9.70
C GLU A 261 -1.20 -6.72 9.23
N ASN A 262 -0.34 -7.70 8.95
CA ASN A 262 -0.72 -9.02 8.47
C ASN A 262 -1.61 -9.75 9.49
N GLY A 263 -2.73 -10.31 9.03
CA GLY A 263 -3.72 -10.98 9.88
C GLY A 263 -4.63 -10.01 10.66
N LEU A 264 -4.38 -8.69 10.54
CA LEU A 264 -5.19 -7.66 11.15
C LEU A 264 -6.12 -6.98 10.14
N PHE A 265 -5.57 -6.54 8.99
CA PHE A 265 -6.35 -5.86 7.98
C PHE A 265 -7.13 -6.84 7.10
N TYR A 266 -8.24 -6.36 6.54
CA TYR A 266 -9.21 -7.12 5.72
C TYR A 266 -10.05 -8.13 6.49
N PHE A 267 -9.89 -8.24 7.82
CA PHE A 267 -10.71 -9.10 8.68
C PHE A 267 -11.58 -8.26 9.62
N ASN A 268 -12.71 -8.82 10.02
CA ASN A 268 -13.58 -8.20 11.02
C ASN A 268 -13.11 -8.60 12.42
N HIS A 269 -12.57 -7.65 13.15
CA HIS A 269 -12.15 -7.79 14.55
C HIS A 269 -13.07 -7.01 15.50
N MET A 270 -14.33 -6.77 15.10
CA MET A 270 -15.27 -6.07 15.97
C MET A 270 -15.53 -6.89 17.24
N GLY A 271 -15.24 -6.30 18.38
CA GLY A 271 -15.36 -6.97 19.69
C GLY A 271 -14.09 -7.70 20.16
N ASP A 272 -13.07 -7.83 19.33
CA ASP A 272 -11.81 -8.45 19.72
C ASP A 272 -10.87 -7.46 20.42
N ALA A 273 -10.02 -7.99 21.30
CA ALA A 273 -8.90 -7.20 21.81
C ALA A 273 -7.87 -6.99 20.70
N LEU A 274 -7.53 -5.73 20.42
CA LEU A 274 -6.54 -5.39 19.40
C LEU A 274 -5.15 -5.87 19.84
N GLN A 275 -4.58 -6.83 19.13
CA GLN A 275 -3.29 -7.45 19.47
C GLN A 275 -2.07 -6.62 19.05
N ASN A 276 -2.24 -5.62 18.19
CA ASN A 276 -1.19 -4.69 17.77
C ASN A 276 -1.19 -3.46 18.69
N ARG A 277 -0.21 -3.41 19.62
CA ARG A 277 -0.09 -2.34 20.63
C ARG A 277 0.17 -0.97 20.00
N GLU A 278 1.05 -0.90 19.02
CA GLU A 278 1.41 0.34 18.33
C GLU A 278 0.18 0.92 17.62
N LEU A 279 -0.58 0.08 16.92
CA LEU A 279 -1.82 0.50 16.28
C LEU A 279 -2.86 0.97 17.31
N ALA A 280 -3.00 0.28 18.46
CA ALA A 280 -3.89 0.71 19.52
C ALA A 280 -3.54 2.13 20.01
N MET A 281 -2.25 2.40 20.21
CA MET A 281 -1.77 3.73 20.58
C MET A 281 -2.02 4.76 19.47
N LEU A 282 -1.64 4.47 18.24
CA LEU A 282 -1.84 5.39 17.09
C LEU A 282 -3.32 5.76 16.90
N ARG A 283 -4.24 4.81 17.10
CA ARG A 283 -5.69 5.07 17.03
C ARG A 283 -6.22 5.97 18.16
N SER A 284 -5.52 6.06 19.29
CA SER A 284 -5.91 6.93 20.40
C SER A 284 -5.63 8.42 20.14
N PHE A 285 -4.70 8.74 19.26
CA PHE A 285 -4.34 10.13 18.96
C PHE A 285 -5.42 10.83 18.15
N PRO A 286 -5.90 12.00 18.59
CA PRO A 286 -6.96 12.76 17.87
C PRO A 286 -6.44 13.33 16.54
N ASN A 287 -5.13 13.51 16.41
CA ASN A 287 -4.45 14.03 15.22
C ASN A 287 -3.91 12.92 14.30
N VAL A 288 -4.30 11.66 14.48
CA VAL A 288 -4.05 10.55 13.55
C VAL A 288 -5.34 10.19 12.82
N ILE A 289 -5.28 10.04 11.50
CA ILE A 289 -6.27 9.31 10.70
C ILE A 289 -5.64 8.00 10.30
N PHE A 290 -6.36 6.93 10.58
CA PHE A 290 -5.96 5.58 10.25
C PHE A 290 -7.02 4.96 9.35
N THR A 291 -6.57 4.28 8.26
CA THR A 291 -7.40 3.49 7.36
C THR A 291 -6.73 2.14 7.12
N PRO A 292 -7.49 1.04 6.99
CA PRO A 292 -6.93 -0.31 7.00
C PRO A 292 -6.50 -0.76 5.59
N HIS A 293 -5.45 -0.14 5.04
CA HIS A 293 -4.81 -0.44 3.76
C HIS A 293 -5.83 -0.47 2.60
N THR A 294 -6.60 0.61 2.49
CA THR A 294 -7.69 0.76 1.52
C THR A 294 -7.40 1.77 0.41
N ALA A 295 -6.21 2.37 0.37
CA ALA A 295 -5.86 3.37 -0.64
C ALA A 295 -5.95 2.82 -2.08
N PHE A 296 -5.72 1.53 -2.28
CA PHE A 296 -5.87 0.89 -3.59
C PHE A 296 -7.33 0.59 -3.97
N TYR A 297 -8.26 0.57 -3.01
CA TYR A 297 -9.55 -0.07 -3.11
C TYR A 297 -10.55 0.77 -3.91
N THR A 298 -10.49 0.64 -5.23
CA THR A 298 -11.43 1.20 -6.20
C THR A 298 -11.88 0.11 -7.17
N ASP A 299 -13.01 0.30 -7.82
CA ASP A 299 -13.55 -0.60 -8.83
C ASP A 299 -12.54 -0.89 -9.96
N VAL A 300 -11.92 0.17 -10.50
CA VAL A 300 -10.89 0.07 -11.55
C VAL A 300 -9.68 -0.74 -11.09
N ASN A 301 -9.19 -0.48 -9.87
CA ASN A 301 -8.00 -1.16 -9.37
C ASN A 301 -8.29 -2.64 -9.07
N VAL A 302 -9.44 -2.96 -8.48
CA VAL A 302 -9.85 -4.35 -8.21
C VAL A 302 -9.98 -5.13 -9.53
N ALA A 303 -10.66 -4.58 -10.53
CA ALA A 303 -10.75 -5.18 -11.86
C ALA A 303 -9.36 -5.44 -12.47
N SER A 304 -8.48 -4.42 -12.41
CA SER A 304 -7.11 -4.50 -12.95
C SER A 304 -6.24 -5.55 -12.23
N MET A 305 -6.43 -5.73 -10.91
CA MET A 305 -5.71 -6.74 -10.12
C MET A 305 -6.09 -8.15 -10.58
N VAL A 306 -7.38 -8.42 -10.76
CA VAL A 306 -7.86 -9.73 -11.26
C VAL A 306 -7.40 -9.94 -12.70
N GLU A 307 -7.54 -8.95 -13.59
CA GLU A 307 -7.06 -9.03 -14.97
C GLU A 307 -5.57 -9.34 -15.05
N SER A 308 -4.75 -8.66 -14.23
CA SER A 308 -3.29 -8.85 -14.20
C SER A 308 -2.90 -10.30 -13.95
N ALA A 309 -3.65 -11.02 -13.09
CA ALA A 309 -3.37 -12.42 -12.82
C ALA A 309 -3.59 -13.31 -14.05
N PHE A 310 -4.71 -13.14 -14.76
CA PHE A 310 -5.00 -13.89 -15.97
C PHE A 310 -4.01 -13.54 -17.11
N LYS A 311 -3.76 -12.25 -17.31
CA LYS A 311 -2.85 -11.74 -18.34
C LYS A 311 -1.41 -12.25 -18.13
N ALA A 312 -0.92 -12.21 -16.89
CA ALA A 312 0.42 -12.68 -16.57
C ALA A 312 0.57 -14.19 -16.80
N VAL A 313 -0.41 -15.00 -16.36
CA VAL A 313 -0.39 -16.46 -16.59
C VAL A 313 -0.44 -16.76 -18.09
N ARG A 314 -1.24 -16.05 -18.89
CA ARG A 314 -1.27 -16.24 -20.33
C ARG A 314 0.08 -15.99 -20.97
N ALA A 315 0.69 -14.83 -20.70
CA ALA A 315 2.02 -14.48 -21.22
C ALA A 315 3.10 -15.49 -20.80
N MET A 316 3.12 -15.85 -19.52
CA MET A 316 4.08 -16.84 -18.99
C MET A 316 3.90 -18.23 -19.64
N ALA A 317 2.67 -18.61 -19.96
CA ALA A 317 2.35 -19.88 -20.63
C ALA A 317 2.82 -19.92 -22.08
N ASP A 318 2.70 -18.80 -22.76
CA ASP A 318 3.16 -18.64 -24.14
C ASP A 318 4.70 -18.50 -24.24
N GLY A 319 5.40 -18.56 -23.09
CA GLY A 319 6.85 -18.38 -23.02
C GLY A 319 7.30 -16.93 -23.14
N GLU A 320 6.36 -15.99 -23.08
CA GLU A 320 6.62 -14.56 -23.17
C GLU A 320 7.06 -14.00 -21.81
N GLN A 321 7.90 -12.95 -21.86
CA GLN A 321 8.16 -12.11 -20.70
C GLN A 321 7.07 -11.07 -20.57
N THR A 322 6.54 -10.90 -19.36
CA THR A 322 5.59 -9.85 -19.06
C THR A 322 6.26 -8.75 -18.21
N PRO A 323 5.92 -7.46 -18.44
CA PRO A 323 6.39 -6.38 -17.58
C PRO A 323 5.99 -6.53 -16.10
N LEU A 324 5.01 -7.40 -15.82
CA LEU A 324 4.53 -7.72 -14.46
C LEU A 324 5.37 -8.79 -13.78
N GLU A 325 6.29 -9.45 -14.49
CA GLU A 325 7.11 -10.52 -13.94
C GLU A 325 8.20 -9.98 -13.02
N VAL A 326 8.30 -10.58 -11.85
CA VAL A 326 9.35 -10.28 -10.87
C VAL A 326 10.65 -10.93 -11.31
N ARG A 327 11.71 -10.15 -11.43
CA ARG A 327 13.06 -10.66 -11.70
C ARG A 327 13.63 -11.22 -10.39
N LEU A 328 13.76 -12.55 -10.31
CA LEU A 328 14.28 -13.29 -9.15
C LEU A 328 15.79 -13.46 -9.19
#